data_59034ad0dbc417951a9d66ce3e898409
#
_entry.id   59034ad0dbc417951a9d66ce3e898409
#
_cell.length_a   1.000
_cell.length_b   1.000
_cell.length_c   1.000
_cell.angle_alpha   90.00
_cell.angle_beta   90.00
_cell.angle_gamma   90.00
#
_symmetry.space_group_name_H-M   'P 1'
#
loop_
_entity.id
_entity.type
_entity.pdbx_description
1 polymer ?
#
loop_
_entity_poly.entity_id
_entity_poly.type
_entity_poly.pdbx_seq_one_letter_code
_entity_poly.pdbx_strand_id
1 'polypeptide(L)'
;MKILFDFFPTLIFFLIYKFWGIFPAIYGLIIASIIQIIFLYFKTKRVEPMHLILLFMILIFGGLTLYFHDVHFLMWKVSLVNWLIGLVMLSSHFLKKNILEYFFDFAMKQDLKNKNQKPIQLPKVALNNLNLAWGVFFILMGCLNLYIAFSYPLNIWIDFKVFGIIGLTLLFTVLQTFYLYKYLK
;
A
#
# COMPACT_ATOMS: atom_id res chain seq x y z
N MET A 1 -18.85 9.24 5.56
CA MET A 1 -19.53 8.01 5.12
C MET A 1 -18.86 7.31 3.93
N LYS A 2 -18.19 8.01 2.98
CA LYS A 2 -17.47 7.39 1.85
C LYS A 2 -16.38 6.42 2.32
N ILE A 3 -15.52 6.87 3.23
CA ILE A 3 -14.37 6.08 3.74
C ILE A 3 -14.81 4.75 4.37
N LEU A 4 -15.85 4.77 5.19
CA LEU A 4 -16.35 3.54 5.85
C LEU A 4 -16.88 2.52 4.83
N PHE A 5 -17.49 3.01 3.75
CA PHE A 5 -18.02 2.19 2.69
C PHE A 5 -16.90 1.58 1.83
N ASP A 6 -15.81 2.33 1.63
CA ASP A 6 -14.64 1.85 0.87
C ASP A 6 -13.91 0.71 1.60
N PHE A 7 -13.96 0.70 2.95
CA PHE A 7 -13.39 -0.38 3.77
C PHE A 7 -14.32 -1.59 3.97
N PHE A 8 -15.58 -1.52 3.50
CA PHE A 8 -16.58 -2.59 3.72
C PHE A 8 -16.09 -3.99 3.29
N PRO A 9 -15.52 -4.23 2.09
CA PRO A 9 -15.03 -5.55 1.71
C PRO A 9 -13.90 -6.05 2.62
N THR A 10 -13.04 -5.15 3.06
CA THR A 10 -11.93 -5.49 3.97
C THR A 10 -12.45 -5.91 5.35
N LEU A 11 -13.48 -5.25 5.87
CA LEU A 11 -14.12 -5.63 7.13
C LEU A 11 -14.75 -7.03 7.04
N ILE A 12 -15.45 -7.32 5.94
CA ILE A 12 -16.03 -8.66 5.69
C ILE A 12 -14.94 -9.72 5.63
N PHE A 13 -13.82 -9.43 4.95
CA PHE A 13 -12.66 -10.32 4.91
C PHE A 13 -12.18 -10.67 6.33
N PHE A 14 -11.94 -9.66 7.19
CA PHE A 14 -11.45 -9.88 8.54
C PHE A 14 -12.44 -10.66 9.42
N LEU A 15 -13.75 -10.36 9.31
CA LEU A 15 -14.79 -11.08 10.06
C LEU A 15 -14.80 -12.56 9.67
N ILE A 16 -14.82 -12.86 8.37
CA ILE A 16 -14.84 -14.24 7.89
C ILE A 16 -13.52 -14.95 8.24
N TYR A 17 -12.38 -14.25 8.07
CA TYR A 17 -11.08 -14.80 8.41
C TYR A 17 -10.98 -15.28 9.86
N LYS A 18 -11.51 -14.49 10.79
CA LYS A 18 -11.46 -14.78 12.22
C LYS A 18 -12.21 -16.08 12.59
N PHE A 19 -13.28 -16.42 11.89
CA PHE A 19 -14.14 -17.57 12.21
C PHE A 19 -13.92 -18.78 11.32
N TRP A 20 -13.56 -18.59 10.05
CA TRP A 20 -13.53 -19.67 9.04
C TRP A 20 -12.20 -19.78 8.28
N GLY A 21 -11.22 -18.94 8.59
CA GLY A 21 -9.90 -19.00 7.96
C GLY A 21 -9.81 -18.25 6.64
N ILE A 22 -8.64 -18.39 5.96
CA ILE A 22 -8.26 -17.49 4.86
C ILE A 22 -9.05 -17.74 3.56
N PHE A 23 -9.31 -19.00 3.19
CA PHE A 23 -9.96 -19.30 1.91
C PHE A 23 -11.42 -18.81 1.90
N PRO A 24 -12.27 -19.09 2.91
CA PRO A 24 -13.58 -18.47 3.01
C PRO A 24 -13.54 -16.94 3.06
N ALA A 25 -12.51 -16.35 3.70
CA ALA A 25 -12.36 -14.92 3.74
C ALA A 25 -12.09 -14.30 2.37
N ILE A 26 -11.31 -14.98 1.50
CA ILE A 26 -11.08 -14.53 0.12
C ILE A 26 -12.38 -14.57 -0.70
N TYR A 27 -13.19 -15.63 -0.56
CA TYR A 27 -14.52 -15.68 -1.18
C TYR A 27 -15.38 -14.51 -0.69
N GLY A 28 -15.42 -14.28 0.62
CA GLY A 28 -16.15 -13.16 1.21
C GLY A 28 -15.69 -11.80 0.69
N LEU A 29 -14.38 -11.60 0.54
CA LEU A 29 -13.79 -10.38 -0.02
C LEU A 29 -14.24 -10.15 -1.48
N ILE A 30 -14.18 -11.18 -2.31
CA ILE A 30 -14.59 -11.11 -3.72
C ILE A 30 -16.09 -10.76 -3.81
N ILE A 31 -16.94 -11.48 -3.08
CA ILE A 31 -18.39 -11.27 -3.10
C ILE A 31 -18.73 -9.85 -2.58
N ALA A 32 -18.14 -9.44 -1.47
CA ALA A 32 -18.37 -8.11 -0.90
C ALA A 32 -17.93 -6.98 -1.85
N SER A 33 -16.81 -7.16 -2.56
CA SER A 33 -16.32 -6.19 -3.55
C SER A 33 -17.24 -6.07 -4.77
N ILE A 34 -17.79 -7.19 -5.23
CA ILE A 34 -18.77 -7.21 -6.33
C ILE A 34 -20.07 -6.50 -5.88
N ILE A 35 -20.58 -6.82 -4.70
CA ILE A 35 -21.78 -6.19 -4.14
C ILE A 35 -21.55 -4.68 -3.98
N GLN A 36 -20.40 -4.26 -3.48
CA GLN A 36 -20.03 -2.86 -3.33
C GLN A 36 -20.10 -2.12 -4.67
N ILE A 37 -19.53 -2.68 -5.73
CA ILE A 37 -19.54 -2.04 -7.06
C ILE A 37 -20.95 -1.97 -7.63
N ILE A 38 -21.73 -3.05 -7.50
CA ILE A 38 -23.13 -3.08 -7.93
C ILE A 38 -23.92 -1.98 -7.20
N PHE A 39 -23.79 -1.88 -5.90
CA PHE A 39 -24.45 -0.86 -5.09
C PHE A 39 -24.05 0.57 -5.51
N LEU A 40 -22.74 0.80 -5.71
CA LEU A 40 -22.24 2.11 -6.20
C LEU A 40 -22.83 2.46 -7.57
N TYR A 41 -22.90 1.49 -8.48
CA TYR A 41 -23.48 1.71 -9.80
C TYR A 41 -24.97 2.10 -9.73
N PHE A 42 -25.75 1.42 -8.91
CA PHE A 42 -27.19 1.77 -8.74
C PHE A 42 -27.38 3.13 -8.09
N LYS A 43 -26.52 3.51 -7.13
CA LYS A 43 -26.64 4.76 -6.39
C LYS A 43 -26.15 5.99 -7.17
N THR A 44 -25.02 5.87 -7.85
CA THR A 44 -24.33 7.02 -8.47
C THR A 44 -24.38 7.01 -10.00
N LYS A 45 -24.86 5.91 -10.62
CA LYS A 45 -24.79 5.64 -12.06
C LYS A 45 -23.38 5.75 -12.66
N ARG A 46 -22.37 5.89 -11.81
CA ARG A 46 -20.94 5.96 -12.20
C ARG A 46 -20.13 5.17 -11.17
N VAL A 47 -19.16 4.39 -11.65
CA VAL A 47 -18.18 3.69 -10.82
C VAL A 47 -16.85 4.38 -11.03
N GLU A 48 -16.21 4.79 -9.95
CA GLU A 48 -14.87 5.37 -10.03
C GLU A 48 -13.88 4.31 -10.57
N PRO A 49 -13.00 4.65 -11.54
CA PRO A 49 -12.05 3.69 -12.12
C PRO A 49 -11.20 2.95 -11.07
N MET A 50 -10.93 3.61 -9.95
CA MET A 50 -10.17 3.03 -8.85
C MET A 50 -10.84 1.79 -8.26
N HIS A 51 -12.17 1.78 -8.10
CA HIS A 51 -12.91 0.61 -7.60
C HIS A 51 -12.88 -0.56 -8.58
N LEU A 52 -12.90 -0.27 -9.89
CA LEU A 52 -12.79 -1.30 -10.92
C LEU A 52 -11.39 -1.93 -10.95
N ILE A 53 -10.34 -1.11 -10.81
CA ILE A 53 -8.96 -1.58 -10.72
C ILE A 53 -8.79 -2.47 -9.47
N LEU A 54 -9.31 -2.03 -8.32
CA LEU A 54 -9.25 -2.81 -7.08
C LEU A 54 -10.00 -4.14 -7.22
N LEU A 55 -11.22 -4.14 -7.78
CA LEU A 55 -11.95 -5.39 -8.03
C LEU A 55 -11.18 -6.32 -8.97
N PHE A 56 -10.63 -5.79 -10.06
CA PHE A 56 -9.84 -6.57 -11.01
C PHE A 56 -8.63 -7.22 -10.32
N MET A 57 -7.93 -6.46 -9.47
CA MET A 57 -6.82 -6.99 -8.67
C MET A 57 -7.28 -8.07 -7.69
N ILE A 58 -8.40 -7.85 -6.99
CA ILE A 58 -8.98 -8.84 -6.07
C ILE A 58 -9.36 -10.12 -6.81
N LEU A 59 -9.99 -10.02 -7.99
CA LEU A 59 -10.38 -11.19 -8.80
C LEU A 59 -9.17 -11.98 -9.27
N ILE A 60 -8.15 -11.32 -9.83
CA ILE A 60 -6.95 -12.01 -10.29
C ILE A 60 -6.23 -12.68 -9.12
N PHE A 61 -5.87 -11.92 -8.10
CA PHE A 61 -5.02 -12.44 -7.03
C PHE A 61 -5.78 -13.30 -6.03
N GLY A 62 -7.03 -12.99 -5.75
CA GLY A 62 -7.91 -13.82 -4.95
C GLY A 62 -8.24 -15.12 -5.69
N GLY A 63 -8.61 -15.03 -6.98
CA GLY A 63 -8.86 -16.18 -7.84
C GLY A 63 -7.66 -17.12 -7.98
N LEU A 64 -6.45 -16.57 -8.20
CA LEU A 64 -5.22 -17.35 -8.22
C LEU A 64 -4.94 -18.04 -6.88
N THR A 65 -5.15 -17.33 -5.76
CA THR A 65 -4.98 -17.93 -4.42
C THR A 65 -5.97 -19.06 -4.19
N LEU A 66 -7.23 -18.91 -4.61
CA LEU A 66 -8.24 -19.97 -4.51
C LEU A 66 -7.95 -21.14 -5.45
N TYR A 67 -7.46 -20.86 -6.64
CA TYR A 67 -7.12 -21.90 -7.63
C TYR A 67 -5.94 -22.77 -7.17
N PHE A 68 -4.87 -22.14 -6.72
CA PHE A 68 -3.69 -22.87 -6.26
C PHE A 68 -3.84 -23.42 -4.85
N HIS A 69 -4.84 -22.99 -4.07
CA HIS A 69 -5.03 -23.34 -2.66
C HIS A 69 -3.77 -23.12 -1.82
N ASP A 70 -2.90 -22.22 -2.26
CA ASP A 70 -1.62 -21.94 -1.64
C ASP A 70 -1.55 -20.50 -1.11
N VAL A 71 -1.54 -20.39 0.21
CA VAL A 71 -1.40 -19.11 0.91
C VAL A 71 -0.01 -18.49 0.67
N HIS A 72 1.00 -19.32 0.39
CA HIS A 72 2.37 -18.85 0.14
C HIS A 72 2.42 -17.94 -1.09
N PHE A 73 1.59 -18.19 -2.10
CA PHE A 73 1.47 -17.30 -3.25
C PHE A 73 1.07 -15.87 -2.86
N LEU A 74 0.13 -15.73 -1.91
CA LEU A 74 -0.28 -14.43 -1.39
C LEU A 74 0.85 -13.75 -0.59
N MET A 75 1.63 -14.54 0.15
CA MET A 75 2.77 -14.05 0.93
C MET A 75 3.89 -13.52 0.04
N TRP A 76 4.23 -14.25 -1.02
CA TRP A 76 5.21 -13.84 -2.03
C TRP A 76 4.85 -12.53 -2.70
N LYS A 77 3.57 -12.34 -3.04
CA LYS A 77 3.09 -11.14 -3.72
C LYS A 77 3.40 -9.86 -2.94
N VAL A 78 3.20 -9.86 -1.61
CA VAL A 78 3.48 -8.70 -0.78
C VAL A 78 4.96 -8.31 -0.88
N SER A 79 5.87 -9.28 -0.85
CA SER A 79 7.30 -9.05 -0.99
C SER A 79 7.69 -8.58 -2.37
N LEU A 80 7.14 -9.20 -3.42
CA LEU A 80 7.41 -8.80 -4.81
C LEU A 80 7.01 -7.35 -5.07
N VAL A 81 5.84 -6.91 -4.59
CA VAL A 81 5.40 -5.52 -4.73
C VAL A 81 6.35 -4.57 -3.99
N ASN A 82 6.74 -4.89 -2.74
CA ASN A 82 7.68 -4.09 -1.99
C ASN A 82 9.05 -4.01 -2.70
N TRP A 83 9.58 -5.12 -3.18
CA TRP A 83 10.85 -5.15 -3.91
C TRP A 83 10.78 -4.38 -5.23
N LEU A 84 9.67 -4.47 -5.96
CA LEU A 84 9.49 -3.73 -7.20
C LEU A 84 9.50 -2.21 -6.94
N ILE A 85 8.76 -1.75 -5.92
CA ILE A 85 8.76 -0.34 -5.51
C ILE A 85 10.17 0.07 -5.05
N GLY A 86 10.81 -0.74 -4.21
CA GLY A 86 12.16 -0.49 -3.73
C GLY A 86 13.19 -0.39 -4.87
N LEU A 87 13.15 -1.31 -5.83
CA LEU A 87 14.02 -1.30 -7.01
C LEU A 87 13.78 -0.08 -7.89
N VAL A 88 12.53 0.31 -8.11
CA VAL A 88 12.18 1.52 -8.88
C VAL A 88 12.73 2.76 -8.19
N MET A 89 12.61 2.88 -6.86
CA MET A 89 13.16 4.01 -6.11
C MET A 89 14.69 4.02 -6.12
N LEU A 90 15.34 2.88 -5.90
CA LEU A 90 16.80 2.76 -5.97
C LEU A 90 17.32 3.07 -7.37
N SER A 91 16.68 2.54 -8.42
CA SER A 91 17.04 2.83 -9.81
C SER A 91 16.92 4.31 -10.12
N SER A 92 15.87 4.97 -9.62
CA SER A 92 15.66 6.41 -9.81
C SER A 92 16.74 7.25 -9.13
N HIS A 93 17.25 6.77 -7.97
CA HIS A 93 18.37 7.41 -7.29
C HIS A 93 19.66 7.36 -8.15
N PHE A 94 20.01 6.18 -8.69
CA PHE A 94 21.20 6.00 -9.51
C PHE A 94 21.09 6.73 -10.86
N LEU A 95 19.89 6.77 -11.45
CA LEU A 95 19.65 7.48 -12.72
C LEU A 95 19.53 9.01 -12.55
N LYS A 96 19.70 9.55 -11.33
CA LYS A 96 19.53 10.98 -11.00
C LYS A 96 18.15 11.55 -11.40
N LYS A 97 17.14 10.67 -11.54
CA LYS A 97 15.75 11.02 -11.84
C LYS A 97 14.91 10.72 -10.58
N ASN A 98 14.98 11.61 -9.62
CA ASN A 98 14.38 11.38 -8.29
C ASN A 98 12.84 11.36 -8.37
N ILE A 99 12.25 10.19 -8.14
CA ILE A 99 10.79 10.00 -8.14
C ILE A 99 10.13 10.79 -7.02
N LEU A 100 10.76 10.88 -5.85
CA LEU A 100 10.22 11.67 -4.74
C LEU A 100 10.19 13.18 -5.06
N GLU A 101 11.17 13.70 -5.78
CA GLU A 101 11.16 15.09 -6.27
C GLU A 101 9.92 15.33 -7.15
N TYR A 102 9.65 14.40 -8.06
CA TYR A 102 8.47 14.47 -8.94
C TYR A 102 7.16 14.44 -8.18
N PHE A 103 7.07 13.53 -7.19
CA PHE A 103 5.88 13.40 -6.34
C PHE A 103 5.67 14.62 -5.43
N PHE A 104 6.76 15.15 -4.88
CA PHE A 104 6.74 16.33 -4.04
C PHE A 104 6.31 17.57 -4.84
N ASP A 105 6.87 17.79 -6.02
CA ASP A 105 6.49 18.88 -6.92
C ASP A 105 5.01 18.77 -7.35
N PHE A 106 4.54 17.56 -7.63
CA PHE A 106 3.13 17.32 -7.96
C PHE A 106 2.20 17.66 -6.78
N ALA A 107 2.51 17.18 -5.59
CA ALA A 107 1.74 17.43 -4.38
C ALA A 107 1.71 18.93 -4.03
N MET A 108 2.86 19.60 -4.14
CA MET A 108 2.97 21.03 -3.89
C MET A 108 2.18 21.88 -4.90
N LYS A 109 2.22 21.53 -6.19
CA LYS A 109 1.41 22.21 -7.21
C LYS A 109 -0.10 22.08 -6.96
N GLN A 110 -0.54 20.98 -6.37
CA GLN A 110 -1.93 20.76 -6.03
C GLN A 110 -2.36 21.60 -4.81
N ASP A 111 -1.49 21.74 -3.82
CA ASP A 111 -1.76 22.51 -2.59
C ASP A 111 -1.70 24.03 -2.84
N LEU A 112 -0.80 24.49 -3.71
CA LEU A 112 -0.67 25.89 -4.13
C LEU A 112 -1.88 26.43 -4.91
N LYS A 113 -2.63 25.56 -5.61
CA LYS A 113 -3.90 25.94 -6.22
C LYS A 113 -4.97 26.32 -5.19
N ASN A 114 -4.83 25.84 -3.97
CA ASN A 114 -5.82 26.03 -2.89
C ASN A 114 -5.40 27.09 -1.84
N LYS A 115 -4.12 27.46 -1.79
CA LYS A 115 -3.60 28.41 -0.76
C LYS A 115 -2.54 29.30 -1.40
N ASN A 116 -2.69 30.62 -1.25
CA ASN A 116 -1.68 31.64 -1.65
C ASN A 116 -0.38 31.56 -0.80
N GLN A 117 0.19 30.38 -0.61
CA GLN A 117 1.40 30.15 0.19
C GLN A 117 2.60 29.90 -0.72
N LYS A 118 3.78 30.38 -0.31
CA LYS A 118 5.03 30.08 -1.02
C LYS A 118 5.34 28.58 -0.92
N PRO A 119 5.79 27.95 -2.03
CA PRO A 119 6.16 26.55 -2.01
C PRO A 119 7.35 26.32 -1.07
N ILE A 120 7.23 25.30 -0.20
CA ILE A 120 8.37 24.84 0.59
C ILE A 120 9.35 24.17 -0.37
N GLN A 121 10.53 24.72 -0.52
CA GLN A 121 11.58 24.14 -1.38
C GLN A 121 12.53 23.31 -0.51
N LEU A 122 12.45 21.99 -0.65
CA LEU A 122 13.41 21.10 -0.03
C LEU A 122 14.68 20.99 -0.90
N PRO A 123 15.88 20.96 -0.30
CA PRO A 123 17.11 20.77 -1.05
C PRO A 123 17.09 19.42 -1.79
N LYS A 124 17.58 19.41 -3.03
CA LYS A 124 17.64 18.17 -3.83
C LYS A 124 18.40 17.04 -3.15
N VAL A 125 19.41 17.39 -2.36
CA VAL A 125 20.18 16.43 -1.55
C VAL A 125 19.29 15.72 -0.53
N ALA A 126 18.40 16.46 0.16
CA ALA A 126 17.48 15.88 1.14
C ALA A 126 16.49 14.93 0.47
N LEU A 127 15.91 15.32 -0.67
CA LEU A 127 14.98 14.48 -1.43
C LEU A 127 15.67 13.23 -1.99
N ASN A 128 16.92 13.35 -2.43
CA ASN A 128 17.70 12.23 -2.95
C ASN A 128 18.03 11.19 -1.85
N ASN A 129 18.45 11.67 -0.68
CA ASN A 129 18.70 10.79 0.48
C ASN A 129 17.41 10.11 0.95
N LEU A 130 16.30 10.84 0.93
CA LEU A 130 15.00 10.30 1.30
C LEU A 130 14.53 9.23 0.31
N ASN A 131 14.74 9.45 -0.99
CA ASN A 131 14.43 8.48 -2.04
C ASN A 131 15.24 7.18 -1.85
N LEU A 132 16.53 7.30 -1.52
CA LEU A 132 17.37 6.15 -1.18
C LEU A 132 16.85 5.42 0.07
N ALA A 133 16.53 6.16 1.12
CA ALA A 133 16.03 5.60 2.38
C ALA A 133 14.70 4.85 2.20
N TRP A 134 13.75 5.39 1.43
CA TRP A 134 12.52 4.69 1.07
C TRP A 134 12.78 3.44 0.22
N GLY A 135 13.68 3.52 -0.76
CA GLY A 135 14.06 2.37 -1.56
C GLY A 135 14.60 1.21 -0.71
N VAL A 136 15.51 1.51 0.21
CA VAL A 136 16.06 0.52 1.16
C VAL A 136 14.96 0.02 2.10
N PHE A 137 14.10 0.90 2.60
CA PHE A 137 12.98 0.53 3.47
C PHE A 137 12.05 -0.50 2.79
N PHE A 138 11.65 -0.28 1.53
CA PHE A 138 10.80 -1.23 0.82
C PHE A 138 11.51 -2.57 0.55
N ILE A 139 12.80 -2.58 0.24
CA ILE A 139 13.55 -3.84 0.10
C ILE A 139 13.55 -4.61 1.43
N LEU A 140 13.86 -3.94 2.54
CA LEU A 140 13.85 -4.55 3.87
C LEU A 140 12.46 -5.06 4.27
N MET A 141 11.41 -4.30 3.96
CA MET A 141 10.03 -4.71 4.23
C MET A 141 9.63 -5.97 3.44
N GLY A 142 10.06 -6.09 2.18
CA GLY A 142 9.85 -7.30 1.39
C GLY A 142 10.58 -8.51 1.99
N CYS A 143 11.82 -8.35 2.41
CA CYS A 143 12.58 -9.40 3.08
C CYS A 143 11.96 -9.80 4.43
N LEU A 144 11.58 -8.82 5.25
CA LEU A 144 10.94 -9.04 6.54
C LEU A 144 9.59 -9.76 6.39
N ASN A 145 8.80 -9.37 5.37
CA ASN A 145 7.54 -10.06 5.07
C ASN A 145 7.76 -11.54 4.75
N LEU A 146 8.76 -11.90 3.92
CA LEU A 146 9.04 -13.31 3.64
C LEU A 146 9.58 -14.04 4.88
N TYR A 147 10.44 -13.41 5.64
CA TYR A 147 10.95 -14.00 6.87
C TYR A 147 9.81 -14.39 7.82
N ILE A 148 8.86 -13.46 8.04
CA ILE A 148 7.70 -13.73 8.90
C ILE A 148 6.76 -14.76 8.27
N ALA A 149 6.54 -14.68 6.95
CA ALA A 149 5.67 -15.58 6.22
C ALA A 149 6.12 -17.05 6.29
N PHE A 150 7.43 -17.31 6.28
CA PHE A 150 7.98 -18.67 6.29
C PHE A 150 8.45 -19.16 7.67
N SER A 151 8.68 -18.25 8.63
CA SER A 151 9.17 -18.61 9.96
C SER A 151 8.07 -18.68 11.01
N TYR A 152 6.89 -18.12 10.75
CA TYR A 152 5.81 -18.01 11.74
C TYR A 152 4.48 -18.53 11.19
N PRO A 153 3.53 -18.93 12.08
CA PRO A 153 2.18 -19.32 11.69
C PRO A 153 1.43 -18.21 10.94
N LEU A 154 0.47 -18.60 10.10
CA LEU A 154 -0.30 -17.72 9.24
C LEU A 154 -0.95 -16.53 9.96
N ASN A 155 -1.47 -16.74 11.17
CA ASN A 155 -2.08 -15.70 11.99
C ASN A 155 -1.07 -14.57 12.31
N ILE A 156 0.16 -14.92 12.69
CA ILE A 156 1.21 -13.93 12.97
C ILE A 156 1.57 -13.13 11.71
N TRP A 157 1.65 -13.80 10.54
CA TRP A 157 1.89 -13.10 9.28
C TRP A 157 0.75 -12.13 8.93
N ILE A 158 -0.51 -12.49 9.17
CA ILE A 158 -1.65 -11.60 8.92
C ILE A 158 -1.62 -10.40 9.86
N ASP A 159 -1.35 -10.60 11.15
CA ASP A 159 -1.20 -9.51 12.13
C ASP A 159 -0.04 -8.58 11.73
N PHE A 160 1.08 -9.14 11.30
CA PHE A 160 2.20 -8.36 10.79
C PHE A 160 1.82 -7.56 9.55
N LYS A 161 1.09 -8.15 8.61
CA LYS A 161 0.64 -7.46 7.40
C LYS A 161 -0.25 -6.26 7.71
N VAL A 162 -1.13 -6.38 8.71
CA VAL A 162 -2.09 -5.33 9.07
C VAL A 162 -1.46 -4.30 9.99
N PHE A 163 -0.83 -4.74 11.08
CA PHE A 163 -0.34 -3.83 12.11
C PHE A 163 1.16 -3.56 11.96
N GLY A 164 1.95 -4.56 11.62
CA GLY A 164 3.39 -4.46 11.51
C GLY A 164 3.82 -3.55 10.37
N ILE A 165 3.28 -3.76 9.16
CA ILE A 165 3.61 -2.93 7.99
C ILE A 165 3.19 -1.47 8.22
N ILE A 166 1.96 -1.25 8.73
CA ILE A 166 1.48 0.10 9.03
C ILE A 166 2.34 0.74 10.12
N GLY A 167 2.61 0.03 11.22
CA GLY A 167 3.41 0.53 12.33
C GLY A 167 4.83 0.91 11.91
N LEU A 168 5.51 0.04 11.15
CA LEU A 168 6.86 0.31 10.63
C LEU A 168 6.87 1.47 9.64
N THR A 169 5.85 1.58 8.77
CA THR A 169 5.73 2.70 7.84
C THR A 169 5.50 4.02 8.57
N LEU A 170 4.64 4.04 9.60
CA LEU A 170 4.41 5.22 10.44
C LEU A 170 5.68 5.61 11.20
N LEU A 171 6.39 4.64 11.79
CA LEU A 171 7.66 4.88 12.46
C LEU A 171 8.67 5.50 11.49
N PHE A 172 8.80 4.93 10.30
CA PHE A 172 9.70 5.45 9.27
C PHE A 172 9.31 6.87 8.83
N THR A 173 8.00 7.14 8.68
CA THR A 173 7.46 8.46 8.34
C THR A 173 7.77 9.50 9.44
N VAL A 174 7.68 9.12 10.71
CA VAL A 174 8.08 9.99 11.83
C VAL A 174 9.58 10.29 11.79
N LEU A 175 10.42 9.28 11.60
CA LEU A 175 11.87 9.45 11.49
C LEU A 175 12.25 10.36 10.30
N GLN A 176 11.60 10.20 9.16
CA GLN A 176 11.84 11.08 8.01
C GLN A 176 11.43 12.53 8.30
N THR A 177 10.36 12.75 9.09
CA THR A 177 9.92 14.10 9.47
C THR A 177 10.99 14.79 10.31
N PHE A 178 11.59 14.09 11.27
CA PHE A 178 12.73 14.59 12.03
C PHE A 178 13.94 14.89 11.13
N TYR A 179 14.21 14.04 10.14
CA TYR A 179 15.29 14.29 9.18
C TYR A 179 15.03 15.54 8.35
N LEU A 180 13.80 15.74 7.86
CA LEU A 180 13.43 16.89 7.04
C LEU A 180 13.36 18.19 7.86
N TYR A 181 13.03 18.13 9.15
CA TYR A 181 12.94 19.30 10.03
C TYR A 181 14.23 20.14 10.03
N LYS A 182 15.38 19.49 9.91
CA LYS A 182 16.69 20.15 9.82
C LYS A 182 16.84 21.04 8.57
N TYR A 183 16.05 20.81 7.51
CA TYR A 183 16.07 21.56 6.26
C TYR A 183 14.94 22.60 6.15
N LEU A 184 14.03 22.63 7.11
CA LEU A 184 12.92 23.58 7.17
C LEU A 184 13.26 24.81 8.05
N LYS A 185 14.44 24.82 8.68
CA LYS A 185 15.00 25.98 9.37
C LYS A 185 15.85 26.80 8.40
#